data_b11b9bbec5c4afa328caaf629c7fd9f8
#
_entry.id   b11b9bbec5c4afa328caaf629c7fd9f8
#
_cell.length_a   1.000
_cell.length_b   1.000
_cell.length_c   1.000
_cell.angle_alpha   90.00
_cell.angle_beta   90.00
_cell.angle_gamma   90.00
#
_symmetry.space_group_name_H-M   'P 1'
#
loop_
_entity.id
_entity.type
_entity.pdbx_description
1 polymer ?
#
loop_
_entity_poly.entity_id
_entity_poly.type
_entity_poly.pdbx_seq_one_letter_code
_entity_poly.pdbx_strand_id
1 'polypeptide(L)'
;MNREGLSRQLRSWANQAQREAEEADTEADRLNWEGEAQVLSGVSTFLSGSGREMADTDIWQQVVSDRSRALESWEKVQEGPEAMLYAGVVGGYDLVLTTLRDMTGKTWEDINARTGWVNR
;
A
#
# COMPACT_ATOMS: atom_id res chain seq x y z
N MET A 1 -8.39 10.27 -12.30
CA MET A 1 -7.47 10.25 -11.12
C MET A 1 -6.15 10.93 -11.48
N ASN A 2 -5.69 11.81 -10.61
CA ASN A 2 -4.40 12.48 -10.79
C ASN A 2 -3.25 11.58 -10.32
N ARG A 3 -2.74 10.73 -11.21
CA ARG A 3 -1.69 9.75 -10.86
C ARG A 3 -0.35 10.37 -10.54
N GLU A 4 -0.01 11.45 -11.21
CA GLU A 4 1.24 12.16 -10.94
C GLU A 4 1.22 12.80 -9.56
N GLY A 5 0.13 13.45 -9.19
CA GLY A 5 -0.04 14.01 -7.86
C GLY A 5 -0.06 12.93 -6.78
N LEU A 6 -0.75 11.81 -7.02
CA LEU A 6 -0.78 10.68 -6.12
C LEU A 6 0.62 10.08 -5.96
N SER A 7 1.34 9.87 -7.05
CA SER A 7 2.70 9.33 -7.02
C SER A 7 3.62 10.20 -6.15
N ARG A 8 3.56 11.52 -6.32
CA ARG A 8 4.35 12.47 -5.51
C ARG A 8 3.96 12.42 -4.04
N GLN A 9 2.67 12.33 -3.74
CA GLN A 9 2.20 12.25 -2.36
C GLN A 9 2.70 10.96 -1.68
N LEU A 10 2.59 9.84 -2.37
CA LEU A 10 3.07 8.57 -1.85
C LEU A 10 4.59 8.57 -1.67
N ARG A 11 5.33 9.21 -2.57
CA ARG A 11 6.78 9.36 -2.45
C ARG A 11 7.15 10.18 -1.22
N SER A 12 6.43 11.27 -0.97
CA SER A 12 6.64 12.10 0.20
C SER A 12 6.41 11.31 1.50
N TRP A 13 5.33 10.55 1.55
CA TRP A 13 5.03 9.70 2.70
C TRP A 13 6.04 8.56 2.86
N ALA A 14 6.52 7.99 1.74
CA ALA A 14 7.58 6.96 1.78
C ALA A 14 8.85 7.51 2.42
N ASN A 15 9.24 8.71 2.04
CA ASN A 15 10.42 9.37 2.60
C ASN A 15 10.23 9.66 4.09
N GLN A 16 9.04 10.08 4.50
CA GLN A 16 8.73 10.28 5.91
C GLN A 16 8.77 8.97 6.69
N ALA A 17 8.18 7.92 6.16
CA ALA A 17 8.21 6.60 6.79
C ALA A 17 9.64 6.08 6.94
N GLN A 18 10.49 6.32 5.94
CA GLN A 18 11.90 5.94 6.01
C GLN A 18 12.63 6.71 7.13
N ARG A 19 12.35 7.99 7.30
CA ARG A 19 12.92 8.77 8.40
C ARG A 19 12.45 8.25 9.76
N GLU A 20 11.16 7.92 9.88
CA GLU A 20 10.63 7.32 11.11
C GLU A 20 11.30 5.98 11.41
N ALA A 21 11.59 5.18 10.39
CA ALA A 21 12.31 3.92 10.56
C ALA A 21 13.72 4.16 11.12
N GLU A 22 14.42 5.14 10.56
CA GLU A 22 15.77 5.49 11.00
C GLU A 22 15.83 6.03 12.43
N GLU A 23 14.76 6.68 12.89
CA GLU A 23 14.66 7.27 14.22
C GLU A 23 13.96 6.35 15.23
N ALA A 24 13.51 5.16 14.81
CA ALA A 24 12.76 4.26 15.68
C ALA A 24 13.62 3.73 16.83
N ASP A 25 13.03 3.68 18.02
CA ASP A 25 13.71 3.23 19.24
C ASP A 25 13.82 1.71 19.33
N THR A 26 12.95 0.97 18.64
CA THR A 26 12.93 -0.48 18.66
C THR A 26 13.04 -1.05 17.26
N GLU A 27 13.53 -2.28 17.15
CA GLU A 27 13.57 -2.97 15.86
C GLU A 27 12.17 -3.23 15.32
N ALA A 28 11.22 -3.53 16.18
CA ALA A 28 9.82 -3.75 15.78
C ALA A 28 9.25 -2.51 15.08
N ASP A 29 9.42 -1.34 15.68
CA ASP A 29 8.95 -0.09 15.09
C ASP A 29 9.68 0.24 13.79
N ARG A 30 10.99 0.01 13.76
CA ARG A 30 11.80 0.22 12.56
C ARG A 30 11.30 -0.62 11.39
N LEU A 31 11.06 -1.91 11.62
CA LEU A 31 10.58 -2.82 10.58
C LEU A 31 9.18 -2.46 10.11
N ASN A 32 8.31 -2.04 11.01
CA ASN A 32 6.98 -1.59 10.65
C ASN A 32 7.04 -0.38 9.69
N TRP A 33 7.82 0.64 10.03
CA TRP A 33 8.01 1.81 9.17
C TRP A 33 8.68 1.47 7.85
N GLU A 34 9.67 0.56 7.85
CA GLU A 34 10.32 0.10 6.62
C GLU A 34 9.33 -0.58 5.68
N GLY A 35 8.45 -1.43 6.22
CA GLY A 35 7.40 -2.09 5.44
C GLY A 35 6.47 -1.08 4.78
N GLU A 36 6.03 -0.09 5.52
CA GLU A 36 5.20 0.99 4.98
C GLU A 36 5.93 1.79 3.90
N ALA A 37 7.19 2.16 4.15
CA ALA A 37 8.01 2.90 3.19
C ALA A 37 8.19 2.13 1.88
N GLN A 38 8.42 0.82 1.95
CA GLN A 38 8.57 -0.03 0.76
C GLN A 38 7.31 0.01 -0.10
N VAL A 39 6.14 -0.13 0.50
CA VAL A 39 4.86 -0.10 -0.23
C VAL A 39 4.62 1.26 -0.87
N LEU A 40 4.75 2.33 -0.10
CA LEU A 40 4.48 3.68 -0.60
C LEU A 40 5.43 4.04 -1.75
N SER A 41 6.69 3.69 -1.63
CA SER A 41 7.69 3.87 -2.68
C SER A 41 7.38 3.02 -3.91
N GLY A 42 7.05 1.74 -3.70
CA GLY A 42 6.74 0.80 -4.78
C GLY A 42 5.50 1.21 -5.57
N VAL A 43 4.43 1.61 -4.89
CA VAL A 43 3.20 2.08 -5.54
C VAL A 43 3.45 3.40 -6.27
N SER A 44 4.23 4.31 -5.68
CA SER A 44 4.61 5.56 -6.35
C SER A 44 5.32 5.28 -7.68
N THR A 45 6.29 4.37 -7.67
CA THR A 45 7.03 3.97 -8.87
C THR A 45 6.10 3.30 -9.89
N PHE A 46 5.20 2.44 -9.43
CA PHE A 46 4.21 1.80 -10.29
C PHE A 46 3.32 2.82 -11.01
N LEU A 47 2.80 3.81 -10.28
CA LEU A 47 1.91 4.83 -10.85
C LEU A 47 2.59 5.74 -11.87
N SER A 48 3.89 5.98 -11.73
CA SER A 48 4.66 6.76 -12.71
C SER A 48 5.28 5.92 -13.82
N GLY A 49 5.20 4.58 -13.70
CA GLY A 49 5.74 3.63 -14.67
C GLY A 49 4.66 2.81 -15.35
N SER A 50 4.61 1.50 -15.07
CA SER A 50 3.70 0.56 -15.73
C SER A 50 2.23 0.84 -15.47
N GLY A 51 1.88 1.44 -14.33
CA GLY A 51 0.50 1.82 -14.02
C GLY A 51 0.04 3.15 -14.60
N ARG A 52 0.92 3.86 -15.28
CA ARG A 52 0.67 5.23 -15.74
C ARG A 52 -0.55 5.36 -16.65
N GLU A 53 -0.77 4.39 -17.51
CA GLU A 53 -1.87 4.39 -18.48
C GLU A 53 -2.93 3.34 -18.21
N MET A 54 -2.84 2.63 -17.08
CA MET A 54 -3.84 1.64 -16.72
C MET A 54 -5.16 2.31 -16.34
N ALA A 55 -6.26 1.60 -16.54
CA ALA A 55 -7.57 2.06 -16.06
C ALA A 55 -7.56 2.16 -14.53
N ASP A 56 -8.33 3.09 -13.97
CA ASP A 56 -8.42 3.27 -12.53
C ASP A 56 -8.82 2.00 -11.78
N THR A 57 -9.77 1.24 -12.34
CA THR A 57 -10.20 -0.04 -11.75
C THR A 57 -9.06 -1.05 -11.71
N ASP A 58 -8.22 -1.08 -12.74
CA ASP A 58 -7.07 -2.00 -12.80
C ASP A 58 -6.01 -1.63 -11.74
N ILE A 59 -5.82 -0.34 -11.50
CA ILE A 59 -4.93 0.13 -10.43
C ILE A 59 -5.47 -0.33 -9.07
N TRP A 60 -6.76 -0.14 -8.81
CA TRP A 60 -7.40 -0.61 -7.59
C TRP A 60 -7.21 -2.13 -7.41
N GLN A 61 -7.47 -2.90 -8.46
CA GLN A 61 -7.32 -4.35 -8.42
C GLN A 61 -5.89 -4.76 -8.10
N GLN A 62 -4.92 -4.10 -8.71
CA GLN A 62 -3.51 -4.41 -8.47
C GLN A 62 -3.13 -4.15 -7.00
N VAL A 63 -3.53 -3.01 -6.45
CA VAL A 63 -3.22 -2.65 -5.06
C VAL A 63 -3.87 -3.64 -4.10
N VAL A 64 -5.13 -3.98 -4.32
CA VAL A 64 -5.84 -4.93 -3.45
C VAL A 64 -5.26 -6.33 -3.56
N SER A 65 -4.88 -6.77 -4.75
CA SER A 65 -4.24 -8.05 -4.95
C SER A 65 -2.93 -8.13 -4.17
N ASP A 66 -2.12 -7.09 -4.26
CA ASP A 66 -0.85 -7.01 -3.55
C ASP A 66 -1.06 -6.99 -2.03
N ARG A 67 -2.07 -6.26 -1.55
CA ARG A 67 -2.43 -6.27 -0.14
C ARG A 67 -2.84 -7.66 0.34
N SER A 68 -3.66 -8.35 -0.45
CA SER A 68 -4.11 -9.70 -0.09
C SER A 68 -2.94 -10.67 0.05
N ARG A 69 -1.97 -10.60 -0.84
CA ARG A 69 -0.76 -11.41 -0.75
C ARG A 69 0.08 -11.08 0.49
N ALA A 70 0.20 -9.80 0.79
CA ALA A 70 0.92 -9.36 1.99
C ALA A 70 0.23 -9.84 3.26
N LEU A 71 -1.10 -9.78 3.29
CA LEU A 71 -1.89 -10.26 4.43
C LEU A 71 -1.74 -11.77 4.63
N GLU A 72 -1.75 -12.55 3.56
CA GLU A 72 -1.48 -13.99 3.64
C GLU A 72 -0.10 -14.27 4.23
N SER A 73 0.92 -13.54 3.78
CA SER A 73 2.28 -13.69 4.29
C SER A 73 2.36 -13.34 5.77
N TRP A 74 1.66 -12.28 6.18
CA TRP A 74 1.60 -11.87 7.58
C TRP A 74 0.95 -12.95 8.44
N GLU A 75 -0.17 -13.50 8.00
CA GLU A 75 -0.89 -14.56 8.73
C GLU A 75 -0.02 -15.81 8.92
N LYS A 76 0.83 -16.14 7.97
CA LYS A 76 1.72 -17.31 8.06
C LYS A 76 2.87 -17.10 9.04
N VAL A 77 3.33 -15.88 9.20
CA VAL A 77 4.49 -15.58 10.07
C VAL A 77 4.07 -15.49 11.53
N GLN A 78 2.93 -14.91 11.83
CA GLN A 78 2.29 -14.74 13.14
C GLN A 78 3.07 -13.90 14.16
N GLU A 79 4.38 -14.10 14.30
CA GLU A 79 5.18 -13.33 15.26
C GLU A 79 6.62 -13.17 14.79
N GLY A 80 7.38 -12.32 15.47
CA GLY A 80 8.78 -12.05 15.19
C GLY A 80 9.00 -10.83 14.28
N PRO A 81 10.26 -10.58 13.90
CA PRO A 81 10.60 -9.39 13.08
C PRO A 81 9.85 -9.33 11.75
N GLU A 82 9.72 -10.47 11.07
CA GLU A 82 9.01 -10.51 9.79
C GLU A 82 7.54 -10.13 9.92
N ALA A 83 6.89 -10.49 11.06
CA ALA A 83 5.51 -10.11 11.30
C ALA A 83 5.36 -8.59 11.36
N MET A 84 6.31 -7.89 11.96
CA MET A 84 6.29 -6.43 12.03
C MET A 84 6.50 -5.79 10.65
N LEU A 85 7.36 -6.36 9.83
CA LEU A 85 7.57 -5.89 8.47
C LEU A 85 6.28 -6.04 7.64
N TYR A 86 5.64 -7.21 7.69
CA TYR A 86 4.39 -7.44 6.97
C TYR A 86 3.24 -6.58 7.49
N ALA A 87 3.19 -6.32 8.79
CA ALA A 87 2.21 -5.39 9.35
C ALA A 87 2.36 -4.00 8.74
N GLY A 88 3.61 -3.52 8.59
CA GLY A 88 3.90 -2.26 7.93
C GLY A 88 3.52 -2.27 6.45
N VAL A 89 3.78 -3.37 5.75
CA VAL A 89 3.40 -3.55 4.34
C VAL A 89 1.88 -3.47 4.18
N VAL A 90 1.12 -4.21 4.98
CA VAL A 90 -0.35 -4.16 4.94
C VAL A 90 -0.86 -2.75 5.26
N GLY A 91 -0.30 -2.10 6.28
CA GLY A 91 -0.64 -0.72 6.63
C GLY A 91 -0.37 0.26 5.51
N GLY A 92 0.73 0.08 4.78
CA GLY A 92 1.05 0.89 3.59
C GLY A 92 0.00 0.74 2.50
N TYR A 93 -0.43 -0.48 2.20
CA TYR A 93 -1.49 -0.71 1.23
C TYR A 93 -2.83 -0.11 1.70
N ASP A 94 -3.15 -0.20 2.98
CA ASP A 94 -4.36 0.42 3.54
C ASP A 94 -4.33 1.95 3.34
N LEU A 95 -3.19 2.58 3.53
CA LEU A 95 -3.04 4.01 3.29
C LEU A 95 -3.24 4.35 1.80
N VAL A 96 -2.69 3.55 0.90
CA VAL A 96 -2.88 3.73 -0.55
C VAL A 96 -4.36 3.61 -0.90
N LEU A 97 -5.05 2.58 -0.40
CA LEU A 97 -6.47 2.36 -0.68
C LEU A 97 -7.35 3.49 -0.13
N THR A 98 -7.05 3.97 1.07
CA THR A 98 -7.75 5.11 1.65
C THR A 98 -7.57 6.36 0.79
N THR A 99 -6.36 6.60 0.31
CA THR A 99 -6.05 7.74 -0.54
C THR A 99 -6.78 7.63 -1.89
N LEU A 100 -6.80 6.44 -2.50
CA LEU A 100 -7.54 6.20 -3.74
C LEU A 100 -9.04 6.46 -3.53
N ARG A 101 -9.60 6.01 -2.42
CA ARG A 101 -11.00 6.28 -2.08
C ARG A 101 -11.27 7.77 -2.00
N ASP A 102 -10.41 8.51 -1.30
CA ASP A 102 -10.59 9.94 -1.11
C ASP A 102 -10.48 10.72 -2.42
N MET A 103 -9.61 10.28 -3.32
CA MET A 103 -9.41 10.95 -4.61
C MET A 103 -10.49 10.62 -5.63
N THR A 104 -11.04 9.41 -5.61
CA THR A 104 -12.00 8.96 -6.61
C THR A 104 -13.45 9.03 -6.14
N GLY A 105 -13.68 9.17 -4.84
CA GLY A 105 -15.00 9.11 -4.24
C GLY A 105 -15.63 7.72 -4.27
N LYS A 106 -14.84 6.68 -4.61
CA LYS A 106 -15.31 5.30 -4.69
C LYS A 106 -14.81 4.51 -3.49
N THR A 107 -15.66 3.64 -2.97
CA THR A 107 -15.29 2.75 -1.89
C THR A 107 -14.76 1.43 -2.46
N TRP A 108 -14.13 0.65 -1.60
CA TRP A 108 -13.69 -0.70 -1.90
C TRP A 108 -14.86 -1.59 -2.35
N GLU A 109 -16.00 -1.45 -1.69
CA GLU A 109 -17.23 -2.18 -2.00
C GLU A 109 -17.72 -1.86 -3.42
N ASP A 110 -17.65 -0.60 -3.84
CA ASP A 110 -18.04 -0.18 -5.19
C ASP A 110 -17.19 -0.86 -6.26
N ILE A 111 -15.89 -0.91 -6.05
CA ILE A 111 -14.96 -1.55 -6.97
C ILE A 111 -15.19 -3.06 -7.00
N ASN A 112 -15.36 -3.67 -5.85
CA ASN A 112 -15.63 -5.09 -5.72
C ASN A 112 -16.95 -5.50 -6.39
N ALA A 113 -18.01 -4.70 -6.19
CA ALA A 113 -19.31 -4.95 -6.80
C ALA A 113 -19.25 -4.92 -8.33
N ARG A 114 -18.44 -4.03 -8.90
CA ARG A 114 -18.28 -3.90 -10.36
C ARG A 114 -17.50 -5.04 -10.99
N THR A 115 -16.48 -5.51 -10.31
CA THR A 115 -15.54 -6.47 -10.87
C THR A 115 -15.81 -7.90 -10.44
N GLY A 116 -16.60 -8.10 -9.40
CA GLY A 116 -16.83 -9.41 -8.79
C GLY A 116 -15.53 -10.03 -8.28
N TRP A 117 -14.55 -9.22 -8.08
CA TRP A 117 -13.16 -9.62 -8.08
C TRP A 117 -12.67 -10.11 -6.73
N VAL A 118 -13.22 -9.62 -5.66
CA VAL A 118 -12.74 -9.99 -4.33
C VAL A 118 -13.88 -10.29 -3.40
N ASN A 119 -14.53 -11.36 -3.59
CA ASN A 119 -15.36 -11.96 -2.58
C ASN A 119 -14.59 -13.08 -1.91
N ARG A 120 -13.59 -12.72 -1.19
CA ARG A 120 -12.77 -13.73 -0.55
C ARG A 120 -12.70 -13.51 0.92
#